data_c590e7ebdbd1118c82b5ad7fa6131a87
#
_entry.id   c590e7ebdbd1118c82b5ad7fa6131a87
#
_cell.length_a   1.000
_cell.length_b   1.000
_cell.length_c   1.000
_cell.angle_alpha   90.00
_cell.angle_beta   90.00
_cell.angle_gamma   90.00
#
_symmetry.space_group_name_H-M   'P 1'
#
loop_
_entity.id
_entity.type
_entity.pdbx_description
1 polymer ?
#
loop_
_entity_poly.entity_id
_entity_poly.type
_entity_poly.pdbx_seq_one_letter_code
_entity_poly.pdbx_strand_id
1 'polypeptide(L)'
;GLVAQMVEGLEQISAYLGQMDKDMRSTADAAEEGDRYVGQAAQSIARIKEASAEVESASAGLDKSSREIGRVVQVIGDIADQTNLLALNAAIEAARAGEQGRGFAVVADEVRKLAERSLAETKAISRLIGVTVADTSRVSAAIETSGKLVEESMPLVEASMSSLKKIGEHASDNLALVGSAVKLRQSVMDAAGKVRESMVEAVAVADENAAAAGQMTAGVAEVQRSIESVAAVSDENAAAAQEVSASAEEVGASIQEMASASHSLDEMAGRLQGLAAQFKV
;
A
#
# COMPACT_ATOMS: atom_id res chain seq x y z
N GLY A 1 -50.05 -28.11 16.47
CA GLY A 1 -49.93 -29.03 15.33
C GLY A 1 -48.97 -28.53 14.30
N LEU A 2 -48.90 -29.19 13.12
CA LEU A 2 -47.95 -28.94 12.04
C LEU A 2 -47.91 -27.48 11.52
N VAL A 3 -49.07 -26.81 11.47
CA VAL A 3 -49.17 -25.40 11.06
C VAL A 3 -48.48 -24.48 12.09
N ALA A 4 -48.52 -24.78 13.38
CA ALA A 4 -47.83 -24.03 14.40
C ALA A 4 -46.31 -24.19 14.25
N GLN A 5 -45.81 -25.40 13.98
CA GLN A 5 -44.36 -25.65 13.68
C GLN A 5 -43.92 -24.98 12.40
N MET A 6 -44.76 -24.90 11.37
CA MET A 6 -44.47 -24.20 10.15
C MET A 6 -44.37 -22.69 10.36
N VAL A 7 -45.27 -22.10 11.15
CA VAL A 7 -45.22 -20.67 11.55
C VAL A 7 -43.97 -20.42 12.34
N GLU A 8 -43.62 -21.26 13.32
CA GLU A 8 -42.40 -21.15 14.11
C GLU A 8 -41.13 -21.25 13.22
N GLY A 9 -41.12 -22.22 12.28
CA GLY A 9 -40.03 -22.32 11.31
C GLY A 9 -39.91 -21.09 10.38
N LEU A 10 -41.05 -20.51 9.98
CA LEU A 10 -41.11 -19.29 9.17
C LEU A 10 -40.69 -18.04 9.98
N GLU A 11 -40.94 -18.01 11.31
CA GLU A 11 -40.40 -16.98 12.18
C GLU A 11 -38.88 -17.08 12.30
N GLN A 12 -38.33 -18.30 12.41
CA GLN A 12 -36.88 -18.52 12.42
C GLN A 12 -36.25 -18.10 11.10
N ILE A 13 -36.86 -18.49 9.96
CA ILE A 13 -36.41 -18.01 8.62
C ILE A 13 -36.45 -16.49 8.55
N SER A 14 -37.48 -15.84 9.14
CA SER A 14 -37.53 -14.36 9.19
C SER A 14 -36.36 -13.76 9.93
N ALA A 15 -35.95 -14.34 11.05
CA ALA A 15 -34.81 -13.91 11.81
C ALA A 15 -33.50 -14.08 11.03
N TYR A 16 -33.33 -15.23 10.34
CA TYR A 16 -32.16 -15.48 9.48
C TYR A 16 -32.10 -14.53 8.28
N LEU A 17 -33.21 -14.27 7.61
CA LEU A 17 -33.26 -13.31 6.50
C LEU A 17 -32.98 -11.89 6.99
N GLY A 18 -33.48 -11.52 8.18
CA GLY A 18 -33.15 -10.23 8.80
C GLY A 18 -31.66 -10.10 9.14
N GLN A 19 -31.05 -11.18 9.61
CA GLN A 19 -29.61 -11.20 9.84
C GLN A 19 -28.82 -11.15 8.54
N MET A 20 -29.21 -11.93 7.50
CA MET A 20 -28.59 -11.87 6.19
C MET A 20 -28.67 -10.47 5.57
N ASP A 21 -29.83 -9.79 5.63
CA ASP A 21 -29.96 -8.41 5.14
C ASP A 21 -28.93 -7.49 5.82
N LYS A 22 -28.83 -7.59 7.14
CA LYS A 22 -27.86 -6.81 7.91
C LYS A 22 -26.41 -7.13 7.55
N ASP A 23 -26.09 -8.43 7.43
CA ASP A 23 -24.73 -8.87 7.12
C ASP A 23 -24.32 -8.47 5.68
N MET A 24 -25.25 -8.56 4.73
CA MET A 24 -24.99 -8.14 3.35
C MET A 24 -24.83 -6.63 3.23
N ARG A 25 -25.62 -5.83 3.96
CA ARG A 25 -25.41 -4.37 4.04
C ARG A 25 -24.05 -4.05 4.62
N SER A 26 -23.72 -4.67 5.75
CA SER A 26 -22.40 -4.49 6.36
C SER A 26 -21.25 -4.92 5.44
N THR A 27 -21.45 -5.96 4.63
CA THR A 27 -20.47 -6.41 3.65
C THR A 27 -20.34 -5.40 2.50
N ALA A 28 -21.46 -4.84 2.01
CA ALA A 28 -21.45 -3.80 0.98
C ALA A 28 -20.74 -2.54 1.49
N ASP A 29 -21.08 -2.09 2.70
CA ASP A 29 -20.45 -0.92 3.33
C ASP A 29 -18.94 -1.13 3.52
N ALA A 30 -18.55 -2.32 3.99
CA ALA A 30 -17.13 -2.67 4.15
C ALA A 30 -16.40 -2.75 2.81
N ALA A 31 -17.05 -3.22 1.75
CA ALA A 31 -16.47 -3.25 0.41
C ALA A 31 -16.29 -1.83 -0.15
N GLU A 32 -17.26 -0.94 0.05
CA GLU A 32 -17.18 0.46 -0.37
C GLU A 32 -16.09 1.20 0.42
N GLU A 33 -16.03 0.98 1.73
CA GLU A 33 -14.96 1.56 2.57
C GLU A 33 -13.59 1.03 2.16
N GLY A 34 -13.47 -0.27 1.89
CA GLY A 34 -12.27 -0.91 1.38
C GLY A 34 -11.84 -0.31 0.03
N ASP A 35 -12.77 -0.13 -0.91
CA ASP A 35 -12.50 0.50 -2.22
C ASP A 35 -11.95 1.93 -2.05
N ARG A 36 -12.52 2.70 -1.14
CA ARG A 36 -12.02 4.04 -0.79
C ARG A 36 -10.59 3.99 -0.26
N TYR A 37 -10.28 3.05 0.65
CA TYR A 37 -8.91 2.93 1.20
C TYR A 37 -7.91 2.48 0.15
N VAL A 38 -8.29 1.54 -0.70
CA VAL A 38 -7.44 1.10 -1.80
C VAL A 38 -7.24 2.22 -2.83
N GLY A 39 -8.28 3.02 -3.10
CA GLY A 39 -8.17 4.23 -3.92
C GLY A 39 -7.20 5.26 -3.34
N GLN A 40 -7.23 5.49 -2.02
CA GLN A 40 -6.26 6.34 -1.33
C GLN A 40 -4.83 5.77 -1.40
N ALA A 41 -4.70 4.44 -1.28
CA ALA A 41 -3.41 3.78 -1.46
C ALA A 41 -2.86 3.98 -2.88
N ALA A 42 -3.72 3.85 -3.90
CA ALA A 42 -3.35 4.13 -5.29
C ALA A 42 -2.83 5.55 -5.48
N GLN A 43 -3.54 6.54 -4.93
CA GLN A 43 -3.08 7.94 -4.95
C GLN A 43 -1.74 8.14 -4.23
N SER A 44 -1.56 7.46 -3.11
CA SER A 44 -0.30 7.53 -2.35
C SER A 44 0.86 6.93 -3.13
N ILE A 45 0.64 5.80 -3.79
CA ILE A 45 1.61 5.17 -4.68
C ILE A 45 1.97 6.09 -5.86
N ALA A 46 0.97 6.75 -6.47
CA ALA A 46 1.20 7.72 -7.54
C ALA A 46 2.08 8.90 -7.07
N ARG A 47 1.81 9.42 -5.87
CA ARG A 47 2.63 10.48 -5.26
C ARG A 47 4.05 10.02 -4.93
N ILE A 48 4.23 8.78 -4.49
CA ILE A 48 5.56 8.19 -4.28
C ILE A 48 6.32 8.14 -5.61
N LYS A 49 5.65 7.76 -6.70
CA LYS A 49 6.25 7.75 -8.04
C LYS A 49 6.72 9.14 -8.46
N GLU A 50 5.89 10.15 -8.26
CA GLU A 50 6.22 11.54 -8.58
C GLU A 50 7.40 12.05 -7.74
N ALA A 51 7.36 11.85 -6.43
CA ALA A 51 8.43 12.22 -5.53
C ALA A 51 9.75 11.48 -5.86
N SER A 52 9.67 10.21 -6.24
CA SER A 52 10.84 9.45 -6.68
C SER A 52 11.48 10.04 -7.93
N ALA A 53 10.68 10.47 -8.91
CA ALA A 53 11.18 11.12 -10.12
C ALA A 53 11.86 12.47 -9.81
N GLU A 54 11.32 13.24 -8.87
CA GLU A 54 11.96 14.48 -8.41
C GLU A 54 13.32 14.22 -7.76
N VAL A 55 13.40 13.21 -6.86
CA VAL A 55 14.65 12.84 -6.20
C VAL A 55 15.66 12.29 -7.20
N GLU A 56 15.22 11.55 -8.20
CA GLU A 56 16.08 11.06 -9.31
C GLU A 56 16.70 12.23 -10.07
N SER A 57 15.88 13.23 -10.44
CA SER A 57 16.35 14.44 -11.13
C SER A 57 17.35 15.21 -10.29
N ALA A 58 17.06 15.40 -8.99
CA ALA A 58 17.95 16.10 -8.08
C ALA A 58 19.28 15.34 -7.88
N SER A 59 19.20 14.01 -7.76
CA SER A 59 20.38 13.14 -7.63
C SER A 59 21.26 13.21 -8.86
N ALA A 60 20.68 13.19 -10.07
CA ALA A 60 21.43 13.35 -11.32
C ALA A 60 22.10 14.74 -11.41
N GLY A 61 21.42 15.79 -10.96
CA GLY A 61 21.99 17.13 -10.85
C GLY A 61 23.18 17.19 -9.90
N LEU A 62 23.07 16.52 -8.75
CA LEU A 62 24.12 16.46 -7.74
C LEU A 62 25.35 15.67 -8.25
N ASP A 63 25.14 14.55 -8.92
CA ASP A 63 26.23 13.77 -9.54
C ASP A 63 27.00 14.63 -10.56
N LYS A 64 26.27 15.30 -11.44
CA LYS A 64 26.87 16.21 -12.43
C LYS A 64 27.71 17.31 -11.75
N SER A 65 27.13 18.01 -10.77
CA SER A 65 27.81 19.09 -10.04
C SER A 65 29.03 18.58 -9.29
N SER A 66 28.92 17.41 -8.66
CA SER A 66 30.04 16.78 -7.93
C SER A 66 31.21 16.46 -8.87
N ARG A 67 30.92 15.92 -10.06
CA ARG A 67 31.94 15.64 -11.09
C ARG A 67 32.58 16.94 -11.61
N GLU A 68 31.81 18.01 -11.76
CA GLU A 68 32.33 19.33 -12.16
C GLU A 68 33.26 19.90 -11.08
N ILE A 69 32.86 19.85 -9.81
CA ILE A 69 33.68 20.26 -8.67
C ILE A 69 34.96 19.41 -8.62
N GLY A 70 34.85 18.09 -8.83
CA GLY A 70 36.01 17.20 -8.88
C GLY A 70 37.05 17.63 -9.93
N ARG A 71 36.60 18.06 -11.10
CA ARG A 71 37.49 18.60 -12.12
C ARG A 71 38.17 19.89 -11.70
N VAL A 72 37.42 20.81 -11.08
CA VAL A 72 37.99 22.06 -10.55
C VAL A 72 39.01 21.79 -9.44
N VAL A 73 38.71 20.88 -8.53
CA VAL A 73 39.64 20.49 -7.44
C VAL A 73 40.90 19.84 -8.01
N GLN A 74 40.79 19.04 -9.06
CA GLN A 74 41.97 18.49 -9.75
C GLN A 74 42.87 19.63 -10.32
N VAL A 75 42.26 20.59 -11.01
CA VAL A 75 43.01 21.76 -11.55
C VAL A 75 43.68 22.56 -10.42
N ILE A 76 43.00 22.76 -9.28
CA ILE A 76 43.60 23.45 -8.10
C ILE A 76 44.77 22.63 -7.55
N GLY A 77 44.63 21.30 -7.51
CA GLY A 77 45.73 20.40 -7.13
C GLY A 77 46.93 20.52 -8.05
N ASP A 78 46.71 20.56 -9.37
CA ASP A 78 47.76 20.71 -10.36
C ASP A 78 48.45 22.10 -10.20
N ILE A 79 47.68 23.17 -9.95
CA ILE A 79 48.24 24.49 -9.70
C ILE A 79 49.06 24.50 -8.38
N ALA A 80 48.58 23.85 -7.33
CA ALA A 80 49.30 23.74 -6.08
C ALA A 80 50.62 22.96 -6.26
N ASP A 81 50.61 21.90 -7.06
CA ASP A 81 51.82 21.13 -7.36
C ASP A 81 52.84 21.92 -8.18
N GLN A 82 52.36 22.67 -9.20
CA GLN A 82 53.18 23.57 -9.96
C GLN A 82 53.75 24.70 -9.06
N THR A 83 52.92 25.27 -8.15
CA THR A 83 53.34 26.31 -7.20
C THR A 83 54.39 25.78 -6.24
N ASN A 84 54.23 24.54 -5.77
CA ASN A 84 55.21 23.86 -4.92
C ASN A 84 56.59 23.70 -5.66
N LEU A 85 56.54 23.28 -6.92
CA LEU A 85 57.75 23.15 -7.74
C LEU A 85 58.42 24.52 -8.00
N LEU A 86 57.61 25.58 -8.28
CA LEU A 86 58.10 26.95 -8.45
C LEU A 86 58.76 27.49 -7.19
N ALA A 87 58.10 27.27 -6.04
CA ALA A 87 58.60 27.67 -4.76
C ALA A 87 59.91 26.95 -4.38
N LEU A 88 59.97 25.63 -4.67
CA LEU A 88 61.20 24.86 -4.47
C LEU A 88 62.36 25.39 -5.36
N ASN A 89 62.09 25.68 -6.62
CA ASN A 89 63.10 26.26 -7.50
C ASN A 89 63.55 27.67 -7.02
N ALA A 90 62.60 28.48 -6.55
CA ALA A 90 62.88 29.79 -5.96
C ALA A 90 63.73 29.71 -4.66
N ALA A 91 63.41 28.71 -3.80
CA ALA A 91 64.21 28.47 -2.60
C ALA A 91 65.65 28.03 -2.91
N ILE A 92 65.80 27.16 -3.94
CA ILE A 92 67.14 26.74 -4.40
C ILE A 92 67.94 27.93 -4.91
N GLU A 93 67.35 28.80 -5.74
CA GLU A 93 68.03 29.94 -6.30
C GLU A 93 68.33 31.04 -5.23
N ALA A 94 67.40 31.21 -4.28
CA ALA A 94 67.65 32.07 -3.12
C ALA A 94 68.82 31.58 -2.25
N ALA A 95 68.91 30.28 -2.01
CA ALA A 95 70.06 29.66 -1.35
C ALA A 95 71.38 29.86 -2.11
N ARG A 96 71.29 29.85 -3.40
CA ARG A 96 72.43 30.05 -4.32
C ARG A 96 72.95 31.51 -4.29
N ALA A 97 72.05 32.49 -4.02
CA ALA A 97 72.40 33.93 -3.87
C ALA A 97 73.02 34.27 -2.50
N GLY A 98 73.17 33.35 -1.58
CA GLY A 98 73.78 33.51 -0.30
C GLY A 98 73.11 34.54 0.59
N GLU A 99 73.86 35.42 1.25
CA GLU A 99 73.31 36.45 2.21
C GLU A 99 72.28 37.37 1.54
N GLN A 100 72.38 37.67 0.24
CA GLN A 100 71.45 38.54 -0.49
C GLN A 100 70.08 37.80 -0.78
N GLY A 101 70.05 36.51 -0.72
CA GLY A 101 68.85 35.72 -0.95
C GLY A 101 68.04 35.39 0.29
N ARG A 102 68.47 35.70 1.52
CA ARG A 102 67.84 35.28 2.79
C ARG A 102 66.35 35.66 2.89
N GLY A 103 65.96 36.85 2.50
CA GLY A 103 64.56 37.28 2.51
C GLY A 103 63.70 36.52 1.51
N PHE A 104 64.25 36.26 0.32
CA PHE A 104 63.57 35.47 -0.73
C PHE A 104 63.45 34.01 -0.34
N ALA A 105 64.44 33.44 0.34
CA ALA A 105 64.36 32.05 0.84
C ALA A 105 63.20 31.83 1.83
N VAL A 106 62.99 32.79 2.76
CA VAL A 106 61.88 32.73 3.72
C VAL A 106 60.52 32.80 3.01
N VAL A 107 60.37 33.68 2.02
CA VAL A 107 59.13 33.77 1.24
C VAL A 107 58.89 32.52 0.41
N ALA A 108 59.93 32.01 -0.24
CA ALA A 108 59.85 30.79 -1.04
C ALA A 108 59.45 29.57 -0.17
N ASP A 109 60.00 29.44 1.04
CA ASP A 109 59.64 28.34 1.96
C ASP A 109 58.21 28.47 2.47
N GLU A 110 57.74 29.70 2.73
CA GLU A 110 56.35 29.95 3.11
C GLU A 110 55.35 29.66 1.97
N VAL A 111 55.69 30.05 0.73
CA VAL A 111 54.90 29.69 -0.45
C VAL A 111 54.88 28.19 -0.65
N ARG A 112 56.01 27.50 -0.45
CA ARG A 112 56.11 26.04 -0.53
C ARG A 112 55.18 25.36 0.49
N LYS A 113 55.21 25.78 1.77
CA LYS A 113 54.33 25.27 2.82
C LYS A 113 52.85 25.52 2.49
N LEU A 114 52.53 26.71 1.93
CA LEU A 114 51.16 27.01 1.52
C LEU A 114 50.71 26.10 0.37
N ALA A 115 51.58 25.84 -0.61
CA ALA A 115 51.32 24.92 -1.71
C ALA A 115 51.10 23.46 -1.23
N GLU A 116 51.98 22.99 -0.33
CA GLU A 116 51.84 21.64 0.27
C GLU A 116 50.52 21.52 1.06
N ARG A 117 50.14 22.55 1.82
CA ARG A 117 48.88 22.62 2.51
C ARG A 117 47.69 22.63 1.57
N SER A 118 47.76 23.42 0.47
CA SER A 118 46.72 23.42 -0.58
C SER A 118 46.57 22.06 -1.21
N LEU A 119 47.67 21.34 -1.50
CA LEU A 119 47.65 20.01 -2.05
C LEU A 119 47.00 18.98 -1.09
N ALA A 120 47.27 19.12 0.21
CA ALA A 120 46.64 18.27 1.22
C ALA A 120 45.12 18.50 1.29
N GLU A 121 44.68 19.77 1.26
CA GLU A 121 43.28 20.13 1.27
C GLU A 121 42.55 19.68 -0.01
N THR A 122 43.14 19.85 -1.19
CA THR A 122 42.55 19.37 -2.45
C THR A 122 42.41 17.86 -2.46
N LYS A 123 43.37 17.11 -1.92
CA LYS A 123 43.23 15.62 -1.74
C LYS A 123 42.11 15.26 -0.76
N ALA A 124 41.92 16.06 0.30
CA ALA A 124 40.79 15.84 1.22
C ALA A 124 39.45 16.11 0.54
N ILE A 125 39.35 17.21 -0.21
CA ILE A 125 38.13 17.57 -0.97
C ILE A 125 37.84 16.51 -2.03
N SER A 126 38.85 16.03 -2.78
CA SER A 126 38.68 14.96 -3.77
C SER A 126 38.09 13.67 -3.16
N ARG A 127 38.55 13.32 -1.96
CA ARG A 127 37.95 12.18 -1.22
C ARG A 127 36.50 12.41 -0.86
N LEU A 128 36.15 13.60 -0.38
CA LEU A 128 34.76 13.96 -0.05
C LEU A 128 33.85 13.89 -1.29
N ILE A 129 34.34 14.42 -2.42
CA ILE A 129 33.61 14.32 -3.69
C ILE A 129 33.43 12.88 -4.12
N GLY A 130 34.45 12.04 -3.98
CA GLY A 130 34.34 10.61 -4.25
C GLY A 130 33.25 9.91 -3.42
N VAL A 131 33.17 10.25 -2.13
CA VAL A 131 32.10 9.78 -1.24
C VAL A 131 30.74 10.28 -1.71
N THR A 132 30.62 11.58 -2.02
CA THR A 132 29.36 12.17 -2.49
C THR A 132 28.86 11.48 -3.78
N VAL A 133 29.73 11.26 -4.75
CA VAL A 133 29.40 10.53 -5.99
C VAL A 133 28.94 9.10 -5.71
N ALA A 134 29.63 8.39 -4.81
CA ALA A 134 29.25 7.04 -4.41
C ALA A 134 27.87 7.03 -3.72
N ASP A 135 27.61 7.96 -2.81
CA ASP A 135 26.32 8.05 -2.11
C ASP A 135 25.19 8.44 -3.07
N THR A 136 25.43 9.36 -4.00
CA THR A 136 24.46 9.73 -5.05
C THR A 136 24.11 8.51 -5.92
N SER A 137 25.10 7.70 -6.28
CA SER A 137 24.87 6.45 -7.02
C SER A 137 24.01 5.45 -6.23
N ARG A 138 24.22 5.35 -4.91
CA ARG A 138 23.41 4.51 -4.03
C ARG A 138 21.97 5.00 -3.92
N VAL A 139 21.78 6.32 -3.86
CA VAL A 139 20.44 6.94 -3.89
C VAL A 139 19.73 6.61 -5.18
N SER A 140 20.40 6.78 -6.34
CA SER A 140 19.81 6.43 -7.64
C SER A 140 19.39 4.97 -7.73
N ALA A 141 20.21 4.04 -7.24
CA ALA A 141 19.87 2.61 -7.21
C ALA A 141 18.67 2.31 -6.29
N ALA A 142 18.58 3.02 -5.16
CA ALA A 142 17.43 2.89 -4.25
C ALA A 142 16.14 3.42 -4.87
N ILE A 143 16.20 4.50 -5.63
CA ILE A 143 15.06 5.08 -6.36
C ILE A 143 14.62 4.13 -7.48
N GLU A 144 15.54 3.57 -8.24
CA GLU A 144 15.20 2.57 -9.27
C GLU A 144 14.46 1.37 -8.64
N THR A 145 14.96 0.90 -7.50
CA THR A 145 14.30 -0.18 -6.76
C THR A 145 12.90 0.22 -6.28
N SER A 146 12.75 1.44 -5.76
CA SER A 146 11.46 1.98 -5.36
C SER A 146 10.49 2.10 -6.53
N GLY A 147 10.99 2.52 -7.69
CA GLY A 147 10.21 2.59 -8.93
C GLY A 147 9.66 1.23 -9.34
N LYS A 148 10.49 0.18 -9.29
CA LYS A 148 10.06 -1.20 -9.56
C LYS A 148 8.97 -1.67 -8.57
N LEU A 149 9.15 -1.39 -7.28
CA LEU A 149 8.16 -1.74 -6.27
C LEU A 149 6.82 -1.01 -6.47
N VAL A 150 6.86 0.23 -6.93
CA VAL A 150 5.66 1.00 -7.31
C VAL A 150 4.97 0.35 -8.51
N GLU A 151 5.72 -0.01 -9.54
CA GLU A 151 5.17 -0.69 -10.73
C GLU A 151 4.57 -2.06 -10.41
N GLU A 152 5.18 -2.81 -9.52
CA GLU A 152 4.65 -4.10 -9.04
C GLU A 152 3.42 -3.92 -8.13
N SER A 153 3.34 -2.83 -7.38
CA SER A 153 2.23 -2.55 -6.46
C SER A 153 0.96 -2.11 -7.17
N MET A 154 1.05 -1.37 -8.28
CA MET A 154 -0.12 -0.85 -9.01
C MET A 154 -1.08 -1.94 -9.49
N PRO A 155 -0.63 -3.03 -10.12
CA PRO A 155 -1.52 -4.12 -10.51
C PRO A 155 -2.23 -4.80 -9.31
N LEU A 156 -1.56 -4.87 -8.16
CA LEU A 156 -2.14 -5.44 -6.93
C LEU A 156 -3.26 -4.55 -6.37
N VAL A 157 -3.05 -3.24 -6.44
CA VAL A 157 -4.07 -2.24 -6.07
C VAL A 157 -5.28 -2.34 -7.00
N GLU A 158 -5.07 -2.37 -8.31
CA GLU A 158 -6.14 -2.52 -9.31
C GLU A 158 -6.92 -3.83 -9.13
N ALA A 159 -6.21 -4.94 -8.90
CA ALA A 159 -6.83 -6.23 -8.60
C ALA A 159 -7.66 -6.18 -7.30
N SER A 160 -7.17 -5.47 -6.28
CA SER A 160 -7.87 -5.28 -5.01
C SER A 160 -9.15 -4.47 -5.19
N MET A 161 -9.09 -3.35 -5.93
CA MET A 161 -10.27 -2.55 -6.29
C MET A 161 -11.29 -3.38 -7.07
N SER A 162 -10.86 -4.13 -8.08
CA SER A 162 -11.73 -5.02 -8.83
C SER A 162 -12.39 -6.07 -7.94
N SER A 163 -11.65 -6.60 -6.98
CA SER A 163 -12.18 -7.61 -6.04
C SER A 163 -13.20 -7.01 -5.08
N LEU A 164 -12.93 -5.83 -4.53
CA LEU A 164 -13.85 -5.11 -3.65
C LEU A 164 -15.14 -4.73 -4.38
N LYS A 165 -15.03 -4.28 -5.63
CA LYS A 165 -16.20 -4.00 -6.48
C LYS A 165 -17.06 -5.24 -6.65
N LYS A 166 -16.45 -6.40 -6.96
CA LYS A 166 -17.17 -7.67 -7.07
C LYS A 166 -17.83 -8.07 -5.76
N ILE A 167 -17.17 -7.86 -4.62
CA ILE A 167 -17.76 -8.12 -3.30
C ILE A 167 -18.99 -7.26 -3.10
N GLY A 168 -18.93 -5.97 -3.42
CA GLY A 168 -20.09 -5.06 -3.35
C GLY A 168 -21.22 -5.49 -4.27
N GLU A 169 -20.91 -5.87 -5.52
CA GLU A 169 -21.89 -6.41 -6.48
C GLU A 169 -22.54 -7.68 -5.93
N HIS A 170 -21.76 -8.64 -5.43
CA HIS A 170 -22.30 -9.85 -4.82
C HIS A 170 -23.13 -9.60 -3.57
N ALA A 171 -22.74 -8.64 -2.74
CA ALA A 171 -23.53 -8.24 -1.58
C ALA A 171 -24.89 -7.67 -2.02
N SER A 172 -24.92 -6.84 -3.06
CA SER A 172 -26.12 -6.29 -3.65
C SER A 172 -27.02 -7.39 -4.25
N ASP A 173 -26.44 -8.33 -5.00
CA ASP A 173 -27.17 -9.47 -5.55
C ASP A 173 -27.79 -10.35 -4.45
N ASN A 174 -27.02 -10.58 -3.39
CA ASN A 174 -27.51 -11.32 -2.22
C ASN A 174 -28.66 -10.59 -1.51
N LEU A 175 -28.60 -9.25 -1.40
CA LEU A 175 -29.74 -8.45 -0.88
C LEU A 175 -31.00 -8.62 -1.73
N ALA A 176 -30.86 -8.66 -3.05
CA ALA A 176 -31.99 -8.92 -3.95
C ALA A 176 -32.57 -10.35 -3.74
N LEU A 177 -31.68 -11.34 -3.51
CA LEU A 177 -32.09 -12.70 -3.15
C LEU A 177 -32.79 -12.75 -1.81
N VAL A 178 -32.30 -12.05 -0.79
CA VAL A 178 -32.96 -11.91 0.51
C VAL A 178 -34.34 -11.28 0.34
N GLY A 179 -34.46 -10.20 -0.43
CA GLY A 179 -35.73 -9.57 -0.76
C GLY A 179 -36.72 -10.51 -1.43
N SER A 180 -36.22 -11.37 -2.33
CA SER A 180 -37.01 -12.40 -2.99
C SER A 180 -37.45 -13.50 -2.01
N ALA A 181 -36.55 -13.93 -1.12
CA ALA A 181 -36.84 -14.91 -0.08
C ALA A 181 -37.86 -14.40 0.94
N VAL A 182 -37.81 -13.10 1.31
CA VAL A 182 -38.84 -12.46 2.16
C VAL A 182 -40.21 -12.51 1.50
N LYS A 183 -40.30 -12.20 0.20
CA LYS A 183 -41.54 -12.28 -0.56
C LYS A 183 -42.07 -13.71 -0.63
N LEU A 184 -41.17 -14.67 -0.86
CA LEU A 184 -41.53 -16.11 -0.89
C LEU A 184 -42.04 -16.54 0.49
N ARG A 185 -41.38 -16.16 1.57
CA ARG A 185 -41.81 -16.40 2.94
C ARG A 185 -43.21 -15.82 3.18
N GLN A 186 -43.47 -14.58 2.75
CA GLN A 186 -44.80 -13.97 2.90
C GLN A 186 -45.86 -14.77 2.13
N SER A 187 -45.56 -15.19 0.91
CA SER A 187 -46.46 -16.05 0.15
C SER A 187 -46.74 -17.40 0.85
N VAL A 188 -45.70 -17.94 1.51
CA VAL A 188 -45.86 -19.18 2.30
C VAL A 188 -46.69 -18.95 3.56
N MET A 189 -46.51 -17.78 4.24
CA MET A 189 -47.33 -17.36 5.38
C MET A 189 -48.80 -17.22 4.98
N ASP A 190 -49.06 -16.54 3.87
CA ASP A 190 -50.42 -16.35 3.34
C ASP A 190 -51.02 -17.68 2.92
N ALA A 191 -50.22 -18.56 2.31
CA ALA A 191 -50.64 -19.95 1.99
C ALA A 191 -50.92 -20.76 3.27
N ALA A 192 -50.07 -20.61 4.31
CA ALA A 192 -50.30 -21.26 5.60
C ALA A 192 -51.58 -20.77 6.27
N GLY A 193 -51.89 -19.47 6.16
CA GLY A 193 -53.14 -18.89 6.59
C GLY A 193 -54.37 -19.55 5.93
N LYS A 194 -54.29 -19.65 4.58
CA LYS A 194 -55.34 -20.32 3.81
C LYS A 194 -55.48 -21.83 4.12
N VAL A 195 -54.33 -22.51 4.33
CA VAL A 195 -54.32 -23.92 4.73
C VAL A 195 -54.96 -24.10 6.12
N ARG A 196 -54.69 -23.14 7.04
CA ARG A 196 -55.35 -23.16 8.36
C ARG A 196 -56.86 -22.97 8.26
N GLU A 197 -57.32 -22.07 7.41
CA GLU A 197 -58.73 -21.82 7.13
C GLU A 197 -59.39 -23.06 6.51
N SER A 198 -58.73 -23.66 5.50
CA SER A 198 -59.19 -24.94 4.91
C SER A 198 -59.16 -26.11 5.91
N MET A 199 -58.22 -26.14 6.88
CA MET A 199 -58.21 -27.14 7.93
C MET A 199 -59.34 -26.96 8.94
N VAL A 200 -59.73 -25.72 9.22
CA VAL A 200 -60.92 -25.44 10.06
C VAL A 200 -62.19 -25.92 9.31
N GLU A 201 -62.26 -25.66 8.02
CA GLU A 201 -63.33 -26.20 7.16
C GLU A 201 -63.26 -27.72 7.05
N ALA A 202 -62.01 -28.30 6.90
CA ALA A 202 -61.86 -29.77 6.79
C ALA A 202 -62.10 -30.53 8.08
N VAL A 203 -61.94 -29.88 9.29
CA VAL A 203 -62.38 -30.43 10.58
C VAL A 203 -63.90 -30.50 10.62
N ALA A 204 -64.58 -29.63 9.90
CA ALA A 204 -66.03 -29.72 9.72
C ALA A 204 -66.48 -30.81 8.75
N VAL A 205 -65.52 -31.30 7.94
CA VAL A 205 -65.73 -32.38 6.92
C VAL A 205 -64.81 -33.58 7.25
N ALA A 206 -64.86 -34.06 8.50
CA ALA A 206 -63.79 -34.91 9.09
C ALA A 206 -63.54 -36.30 8.44
N ASP A 207 -64.39 -36.78 7.61
CA ASP A 207 -64.27 -38.18 7.06
C ASP A 207 -63.60 -38.30 5.69
N GLU A 208 -63.39 -37.22 4.97
CA GLU A 208 -62.84 -37.30 3.61
C GLU A 208 -61.32 -37.03 3.46
N ASN A 209 -60.64 -36.65 4.52
CA ASN A 209 -59.35 -35.99 4.42
C ASN A 209 -58.08 -36.74 4.93
N ALA A 210 -58.15 -38.04 5.21
CA ALA A 210 -56.95 -38.82 5.53
C ALA A 210 -55.91 -38.79 4.37
N ALA A 211 -56.39 -38.65 3.12
CA ALA A 211 -55.52 -38.55 1.93
C ALA A 211 -54.86 -37.17 1.81
N ALA A 212 -55.54 -36.06 2.22
CA ALA A 212 -54.98 -34.72 2.15
C ALA A 212 -53.89 -34.50 3.25
N ALA A 213 -54.00 -35.16 4.40
CA ALA A 213 -52.99 -35.16 5.47
C ALA A 213 -51.66 -35.80 4.97
N GLY A 214 -51.77 -36.86 4.12
CA GLY A 214 -50.58 -37.47 3.50
C GLY A 214 -49.86 -36.56 2.49
N GLN A 215 -50.61 -35.81 1.69
CA GLN A 215 -49.99 -34.82 0.77
C GLN A 215 -49.40 -33.62 1.50
N MET A 216 -49.99 -33.18 2.60
CA MET A 216 -49.47 -32.10 3.40
C MET A 216 -48.18 -32.48 4.13
N THR A 217 -48.04 -33.74 4.57
CA THR A 217 -46.79 -34.27 5.16
C THR A 217 -45.66 -34.33 4.11
N ALA A 218 -45.98 -34.65 2.86
CA ALA A 218 -45.01 -34.62 1.76
C ALA A 218 -44.53 -33.18 1.44
N GLY A 219 -45.45 -32.20 1.44
CA GLY A 219 -45.12 -30.80 1.22
C GLY A 219 -44.27 -30.19 2.35
N VAL A 220 -44.57 -30.63 3.60
CA VAL A 220 -43.75 -30.22 4.76
C VAL A 220 -42.33 -30.79 4.67
N ALA A 221 -42.18 -32.03 4.20
CA ALA A 221 -40.87 -32.63 3.97
C ALA A 221 -40.08 -31.94 2.84
N GLU A 222 -40.76 -31.36 1.87
CA GLU A 222 -40.15 -30.58 0.80
C GLU A 222 -39.72 -29.18 1.24
N VAL A 223 -40.59 -28.56 2.10
CA VAL A 223 -40.24 -27.30 2.76
C VAL A 223 -39.05 -27.47 3.71
N GLN A 224 -39.00 -28.61 4.42
CA GLN A 224 -37.88 -28.91 5.31
C GLN A 224 -36.56 -29.11 4.55
N ARG A 225 -36.63 -29.79 3.36
CA ARG A 225 -35.48 -29.88 2.47
C ARG A 225 -35.03 -28.51 1.90
N SER A 226 -36.01 -27.67 1.64
CA SER A 226 -35.71 -26.29 1.21
C SER A 226 -35.05 -25.46 2.35
N ILE A 227 -35.45 -25.70 3.61
CA ILE A 227 -34.83 -25.09 4.78
C ILE A 227 -33.39 -25.62 5.00
N GLU A 228 -33.17 -26.92 4.82
CA GLU A 228 -31.80 -27.48 4.87
C GLU A 228 -30.92 -26.93 3.73
N SER A 229 -31.47 -26.70 2.56
CA SER A 229 -30.77 -26.04 1.45
C SER A 229 -30.44 -24.58 1.80
N VAL A 230 -31.35 -23.84 2.46
CA VAL A 230 -31.12 -22.45 2.93
C VAL A 230 -30.11 -22.42 4.09
N ALA A 231 -30.15 -23.44 4.97
CA ALA A 231 -29.15 -23.55 6.04
C ALA A 231 -27.72 -23.77 5.45
N ALA A 232 -27.62 -24.65 4.45
CA ALA A 232 -26.33 -24.88 3.75
C ALA A 232 -25.81 -23.60 3.05
N VAL A 233 -26.67 -22.82 2.43
CA VAL A 233 -26.32 -21.52 1.83
C VAL A 233 -25.92 -20.51 2.91
N SER A 234 -26.53 -20.56 4.09
CA SER A 234 -26.18 -19.69 5.20
C SER A 234 -24.81 -20.02 5.79
N ASP A 235 -24.47 -21.31 5.88
CA ASP A 235 -23.13 -21.75 6.29
C ASP A 235 -22.06 -21.33 5.26
N GLU A 236 -22.37 -21.43 3.96
CA GLU A 236 -21.48 -20.98 2.88
C GLU A 236 -21.27 -19.46 2.93
N ASN A 237 -22.31 -18.70 3.19
CA ASN A 237 -22.21 -17.24 3.37
C ASN A 237 -21.41 -16.84 4.62
N ALA A 238 -21.56 -17.60 5.72
CA ALA A 238 -20.78 -17.38 6.92
C ALA A 238 -19.27 -17.65 6.68
N ALA A 239 -18.96 -18.71 5.94
CA ALA A 239 -17.58 -19.00 5.53
C ALA A 239 -17.02 -17.90 4.59
N ALA A 240 -17.80 -17.44 3.62
CA ALA A 240 -17.40 -16.33 2.74
C ALA A 240 -17.18 -15.01 3.52
N ALA A 241 -17.99 -14.73 4.53
CA ALA A 241 -17.81 -13.57 5.39
C ALA A 241 -16.51 -13.65 6.23
N GLN A 242 -16.13 -14.85 6.67
CA GLN A 242 -14.83 -15.07 7.35
C GLN A 242 -13.66 -14.87 6.38
N GLU A 243 -13.77 -15.32 5.14
CA GLU A 243 -12.72 -15.12 4.11
C GLU A 243 -12.55 -13.65 3.75
N VAL A 244 -13.65 -12.89 3.67
CA VAL A 244 -13.64 -11.42 3.50
C VAL A 244 -12.96 -10.72 4.68
N SER A 245 -13.24 -11.16 5.91
CA SER A 245 -12.61 -10.59 7.10
C SER A 245 -11.09 -10.84 7.11
N ALA A 246 -10.66 -12.04 6.78
CA ALA A 246 -9.24 -12.38 6.65
C ALA A 246 -8.55 -11.56 5.54
N SER A 247 -9.22 -11.38 4.39
CA SER A 247 -8.72 -10.54 3.30
C SER A 247 -8.61 -9.06 3.71
N ALA A 248 -9.53 -8.56 4.52
CA ALA A 248 -9.48 -7.19 5.05
C ALA A 248 -8.31 -7.00 6.04
N GLU A 249 -8.00 -8.01 6.86
CA GLU A 249 -6.82 -8.00 7.74
C GLU A 249 -5.51 -8.01 6.94
N GLU A 250 -5.43 -8.80 5.87
CA GLU A 250 -4.24 -8.85 4.99
C GLU A 250 -4.01 -7.53 4.25
N VAL A 251 -5.09 -6.90 3.78
CA VAL A 251 -5.04 -5.54 3.21
C VAL A 251 -4.60 -4.52 4.26
N GLY A 252 -5.10 -4.63 5.49
CA GLY A 252 -4.69 -3.79 6.62
C GLY A 252 -3.18 -3.91 6.93
N ALA A 253 -2.66 -5.12 6.95
CA ALA A 253 -1.23 -5.38 7.14
C ALA A 253 -0.38 -4.79 6.00
N SER A 254 -0.83 -4.95 4.75
CA SER A 254 -0.15 -4.37 3.58
C SER A 254 -0.12 -2.84 3.60
N ILE A 255 -1.19 -2.20 4.07
CA ILE A 255 -1.24 -0.74 4.29
C ILE A 255 -0.24 -0.31 5.38
N GLN A 256 -0.13 -1.09 6.47
CA GLN A 256 0.82 -0.82 7.56
C GLN A 256 2.28 -0.91 7.07
N GLU A 257 2.60 -1.91 6.27
CA GLU A 257 3.93 -2.06 5.65
C GLU A 257 4.23 -0.90 4.68
N MET A 258 3.25 -0.51 3.87
CA MET A 258 3.36 0.65 2.97
C MET A 258 3.56 1.96 3.73
N ALA A 259 2.84 2.16 4.83
CA ALA A 259 3.01 3.33 5.70
C ALA A 259 4.41 3.36 6.34
N SER A 260 4.91 2.20 6.78
CA SER A 260 6.27 2.07 7.32
C SER A 260 7.35 2.36 6.26
N ALA A 261 7.18 1.84 5.05
CA ALA A 261 8.08 2.12 3.93
C ALA A 261 8.06 3.62 3.53
N SER A 262 6.87 4.23 3.51
CA SER A 262 6.70 5.67 3.25
C SER A 262 7.38 6.54 4.32
N HIS A 263 7.27 6.14 5.59
CA HIS A 263 7.95 6.84 6.69
C HIS A 263 9.49 6.73 6.57
N SER A 264 9.98 5.56 6.20
CA SER A 264 11.41 5.35 5.95
C SER A 264 11.94 6.17 4.77
N LEU A 265 11.12 6.34 3.72
CA LEU A 265 11.44 7.20 2.58
C LEU A 265 11.45 8.69 2.96
N ASP A 266 10.52 9.13 3.80
CA ASP A 266 10.46 10.51 4.31
C ASP A 266 11.68 10.83 5.22
N GLU A 267 12.07 9.92 6.10
CA GLU A 267 13.31 10.03 6.89
C GLU A 267 14.56 10.13 6.00
N MET A 268 14.60 9.31 4.94
CA MET A 268 15.74 9.32 4.00
C MET A 268 15.79 10.62 3.19
N ALA A 269 14.64 11.13 2.75
CA ALA A 269 14.51 12.44 2.11
C ALA A 269 14.93 13.59 3.04
N GLY A 270 14.53 13.54 4.30
CA GLY A 270 14.96 14.50 5.33
C GLY A 270 16.47 14.49 5.59
N ARG A 271 17.08 13.31 5.63
CA ARG A 271 18.54 13.15 5.72
C ARG A 271 19.27 13.71 4.49
N LEU A 272 18.74 13.46 3.29
CA LEU A 272 19.27 14.01 2.05
C LEU A 272 19.16 15.54 1.99
N GLN A 273 18.02 16.10 2.41
CA GLN A 273 17.86 17.56 2.56
C GLN A 273 18.84 18.15 3.57
N GLY A 274 19.06 17.49 4.69
CA GLY A 274 20.05 17.89 5.71
C GLY A 274 21.48 17.85 5.19
N LEU A 275 21.83 16.82 4.42
CA LEU A 275 23.13 16.72 3.74
C LEU A 275 23.28 17.80 2.65
N ALA A 276 22.25 18.02 1.82
CA ALA A 276 22.25 19.06 0.79
C ALA A 276 22.37 20.47 1.38
N ALA A 277 21.79 20.72 2.57
CA ALA A 277 21.90 21.98 3.29
C ALA A 277 23.32 22.23 3.82
N GLN A 278 24.10 21.19 4.11
CA GLN A 278 25.51 21.30 4.52
C GLN A 278 26.45 21.68 3.36
N PHE A 279 26.01 21.50 2.11
CA PHE A 279 26.78 21.84 0.90
C PHE A 279 26.38 23.18 0.25
N LYS A 280 25.43 23.94 0.87
CA LYS A 280 25.22 25.36 0.49
C LYS A 280 26.31 26.24 1.11
N VAL A 281 27.40 26.44 0.37
CA VAL A 281 28.27 27.58 0.47
C VAL A 281 27.87 28.56 -0.63
#